data_36abca1a75637e5edf92b560eaafa558
#
_entry.id   36abca1a75637e5edf92b560eaafa558
#
_cell.length_a   1.000
_cell.length_b   1.000
_cell.length_c   1.000
_cell.angle_alpha   90.00
_cell.angle_beta   90.00
_cell.angle_gamma   90.00
#
_symmetry.space_group_name_H-M   'P 1'
#
loop_
_entity.id
_entity.type
_entity.pdbx_description
1 polymer ?
#
loop_
_entity_poly.entity_id
_entity_poly.type
_entity_poly.pdbx_seq_one_letter_code
_entity_poly.pdbx_strand_id
1 'polypeptide(L)'
;GVKFDSDGFGYLSNRNTDGGQVIKFKDDAVVKIYSIPMPTCSAVDAAGRVIVGTNSSGYLYMIDKDGEIKKIAGDGNRKSSKGDGVPGVLLGTSTIGTVNGIWCAKDGALYFCDITYQTVRKLTPGAGGDYSKGRLETIAKGFYPSDVVVSEDCAKIFVTSATSHTIRLIEII
;
A
#
# COMPACT_ATOMS: atom_id res chain seq x y z
N GLY A 1 10.61 0.08 5.39
CA GLY A 1 11.03 -0.71 4.24
C GLY A 1 11.65 0.13 3.15
N VAL A 2 12.40 -0.51 2.26
CA VAL A 2 13.01 0.11 1.09
C VAL A 2 12.48 -0.59 -0.15
N LYS A 3 12.16 0.18 -1.20
CA LYS A 3 11.80 -0.33 -2.54
C LYS A 3 12.57 0.44 -3.59
N PHE A 4 12.84 -0.21 -4.71
CA PHE A 4 13.54 0.40 -5.84
C PHE A 4 12.63 0.47 -7.06
N ASP A 5 12.76 1.53 -7.85
CA ASP A 5 12.15 1.63 -9.18
C ASP A 5 13.08 1.06 -10.27
N SER A 6 12.59 1.02 -11.51
CA SER A 6 13.36 0.53 -12.66
C SER A 6 14.59 1.38 -13.00
N ASP A 7 14.62 2.62 -12.56
CA ASP A 7 15.73 3.57 -12.80
C ASP A 7 16.78 3.51 -11.70
N GLY A 8 16.59 2.62 -10.70
CA GLY A 8 17.51 2.40 -9.60
C GLY A 8 17.37 3.40 -8.45
N PHE A 9 16.32 4.23 -8.42
CA PHE A 9 16.04 5.05 -7.25
C PHE A 9 15.42 4.21 -6.13
N GLY A 10 15.98 4.33 -4.92
CA GLY A 10 15.44 3.76 -3.71
C GLY A 10 14.46 4.70 -3.02
N TYR A 11 13.42 4.12 -2.39
CA TYR A 11 12.42 4.83 -1.60
C TYR A 11 12.35 4.21 -0.21
N LEU A 12 12.76 4.97 0.79
CA LEU A 12 12.78 4.58 2.20
C LEU A 12 11.61 5.22 2.94
N SER A 13 10.73 4.40 3.48
CA SER A 13 9.68 4.86 4.40
C SER A 13 10.27 5.06 5.79
N ASN A 14 10.40 6.31 6.22
CA ASN A 14 10.93 6.73 7.52
C ASN A 14 9.81 7.27 8.41
N ARG A 15 9.41 6.45 9.37
CA ARG A 15 8.42 6.81 10.38
C ARG A 15 9.11 7.46 11.57
N ASN A 16 9.40 8.75 11.48
CA ASN A 16 9.96 9.52 12.59
C ASN A 16 8.85 10.22 13.41
N THR A 17 9.24 10.79 14.55
CA THR A 17 8.34 11.53 15.45
C THR A 17 7.88 12.87 14.88
N ASP A 18 8.56 13.40 13.86
CA ASP A 18 8.34 14.74 13.31
C ASP A 18 7.41 14.74 12.08
N GLY A 19 6.52 13.73 11.98
CA GLY A 19 5.49 13.68 10.95
C GLY A 19 5.65 12.57 9.91
N GLY A 20 6.86 12.05 9.71
CA GLY A 20 7.14 10.97 8.76
C GLY A 20 7.54 11.46 7.37
N GLN A 21 8.36 10.65 6.69
CA GLN A 21 8.95 10.98 5.41
C GLN A 21 9.11 9.75 4.53
N VAL A 22 8.99 9.92 3.21
CA VAL A 22 9.55 8.99 2.22
C VAL A 22 10.77 9.66 1.61
N ILE A 23 11.91 8.99 1.71
CA ILE A 23 13.20 9.50 1.24
C ILE A 23 13.51 8.80 -0.08
N LYS A 24 13.62 9.58 -1.16
CA LYS A 24 14.14 9.11 -2.45
C LYS A 24 15.65 9.28 -2.46
N PHE A 25 16.37 8.23 -2.78
CA PHE A 25 17.84 8.24 -2.85
C PHE A 25 18.35 7.45 -4.05
N LYS A 26 19.59 7.74 -4.46
CA LYS A 26 20.33 6.98 -5.47
C LYS A 26 21.81 7.16 -5.22
N ASP A 27 22.60 6.09 -5.39
CA ASP A 27 24.06 6.12 -5.28
C ASP A 27 24.55 6.83 -3.99
N ASP A 28 24.00 6.42 -2.85
CA ASP A 28 24.28 6.97 -1.51
C ASP A 28 23.90 8.45 -1.30
N ALA A 29 23.23 9.08 -2.26
CA ALA A 29 22.78 10.46 -2.15
C ALA A 29 21.26 10.57 -1.99
N VAL A 30 20.81 11.44 -1.08
CA VAL A 30 19.39 11.81 -0.98
C VAL A 30 19.04 12.73 -2.15
N VAL A 31 18.06 12.31 -2.95
CA VAL A 31 17.59 13.04 -4.12
C VAL A 31 16.39 13.94 -3.76
N LYS A 32 15.44 13.40 -2.98
CA LYS A 32 14.25 14.15 -2.56
C LYS A 32 13.64 13.55 -1.30
N ILE A 33 13.04 14.41 -0.49
CA ILE A 33 12.27 14.03 0.70
C ILE A 33 10.82 14.43 0.48
N TYR A 34 9.90 13.48 0.72
CA TYR A 34 8.46 13.66 0.63
C TYR A 34 7.86 13.60 2.03
N SER A 35 7.12 14.61 2.46
CA SER A 35 6.41 14.62 3.74
C SER A 35 5.12 13.85 3.63
N ILE A 36 5.08 12.65 4.20
CA ILE A 36 3.90 11.77 4.26
C ILE A 36 3.70 11.34 5.71
N PRO A 37 2.51 11.50 6.29
CA PRO A 37 2.29 11.19 7.70
C PRO A 37 2.51 9.71 8.02
N MET A 38 3.41 9.42 8.97
CA MET A 38 3.62 8.09 9.54
C MET A 38 3.75 6.95 8.50
N PRO A 39 4.60 7.06 7.46
CA PRO A 39 4.73 6.02 6.44
C PRO A 39 5.33 4.75 7.05
N THR A 40 4.79 3.59 6.72
CA THR A 40 5.23 2.28 7.22
C THR A 40 5.90 1.45 6.15
N CYS A 41 5.36 1.49 4.94
CA CYS A 41 5.80 0.67 3.82
C CYS A 41 5.53 1.41 2.50
N SER A 42 6.19 0.95 1.47
CA SER A 42 5.97 1.44 0.11
C SER A 42 6.06 0.31 -0.91
N ALA A 43 5.44 0.52 -2.07
CA ALA A 43 5.61 -0.29 -3.26
C ALA A 43 5.77 0.62 -4.48
N VAL A 44 6.48 0.17 -5.50
CA VAL A 44 6.62 0.88 -6.76
C VAL A 44 5.84 0.11 -7.82
N ASP A 45 4.96 0.80 -8.55
CA ASP A 45 4.21 0.17 -9.64
C ASP A 45 4.97 0.19 -10.97
N ALA A 46 4.44 -0.52 -11.96
CA ALA A 46 5.05 -0.61 -13.29
C ALA A 46 5.14 0.74 -14.03
N ALA A 47 4.36 1.73 -13.58
CA ALA A 47 4.45 3.10 -14.09
C ALA A 47 5.48 3.95 -13.34
N GLY A 48 6.20 3.43 -12.36
CA GLY A 48 7.18 4.15 -11.55
C GLY A 48 6.56 5.08 -10.50
N ARG A 49 5.27 4.91 -10.17
CA ARG A 49 4.60 5.63 -9.08
C ARG A 49 4.85 4.89 -7.77
N VAL A 50 5.04 5.62 -6.68
CA VAL A 50 5.30 5.04 -5.36
C VAL A 50 4.04 5.09 -4.52
N ILE A 51 3.55 3.91 -4.13
CA ILE A 51 2.38 3.79 -3.26
C ILE A 51 2.86 3.64 -1.83
N VAL A 52 2.30 4.40 -0.91
CA VAL A 52 2.74 4.47 0.48
C VAL A 52 1.62 4.11 1.43
N GLY A 53 1.87 3.06 2.21
CA GLY A 53 1.06 2.69 3.36
C GLY A 53 1.44 3.50 4.59
N THR A 54 0.48 3.77 5.46
CA THR A 54 0.69 4.59 6.66
C THR A 54 0.14 3.94 7.93
N ASN A 55 0.65 4.36 9.08
CA ASN A 55 0.19 3.82 10.38
C ASN A 55 -1.05 4.52 10.89
N SER A 56 -1.34 5.68 10.79
CA SER A 56 -2.44 6.32 11.52
C SER A 56 -3.20 7.40 10.75
N SER A 57 -2.79 7.64 9.50
CA SER A 57 -3.42 8.70 8.72
C SER A 57 -4.81 8.35 8.21
N GLY A 58 -5.14 7.05 8.13
CA GLY A 58 -6.39 6.58 7.53
C GLY A 58 -6.45 6.71 6.00
N TYR A 59 -5.27 6.84 5.35
CA TYR A 59 -5.14 6.99 3.91
C TYR A 59 -4.03 6.12 3.33
N LEU A 60 -4.20 5.71 2.07
CA LEU A 60 -3.11 5.36 1.17
C LEU A 60 -2.69 6.60 0.37
N TYR A 61 -1.39 6.77 0.23
CA TYR A 61 -0.80 7.85 -0.57
C TYR A 61 -0.12 7.30 -1.82
N MET A 62 0.02 8.16 -2.81
CA MET A 62 0.81 7.92 -4.01
C MET A 62 1.70 9.13 -4.26
N ILE A 63 2.96 8.88 -4.57
CA ILE A 63 3.87 9.85 -5.17
C ILE A 63 3.87 9.54 -6.66
N ASP A 64 3.42 10.46 -7.48
CA ASP A 64 3.39 10.28 -8.93
C ASP A 64 4.76 10.53 -9.58
N LYS A 65 4.85 10.40 -10.90
CA LYS A 65 6.11 10.58 -11.62
C LYS A 65 6.69 11.98 -11.53
N ASP A 66 5.84 12.98 -11.38
CA ASP A 66 6.25 14.37 -11.24
C ASP A 66 6.65 14.69 -9.81
N GLY A 67 6.44 13.72 -8.90
CA GLY A 67 6.75 13.82 -7.48
C GLY A 67 5.68 14.56 -6.69
N GLU A 68 4.44 14.60 -7.19
CA GLU A 68 3.29 15.09 -6.44
C GLU A 68 2.74 14.01 -5.52
N ILE A 69 2.35 14.40 -4.31
CA ILE A 69 1.76 13.52 -3.31
C ILE A 69 0.24 13.59 -3.42
N LYS A 70 -0.41 12.44 -3.63
CA LYS A 70 -1.86 12.31 -3.75
C LYS A 70 -2.39 11.29 -2.75
N LYS A 71 -3.54 11.56 -2.13
CA LYS A 71 -4.32 10.54 -1.42
C LYS A 71 -5.11 9.75 -2.44
N ILE A 72 -5.05 8.43 -2.41
CA ILE A 72 -5.71 7.56 -3.39
C ILE A 72 -6.85 6.74 -2.81
N ALA A 73 -6.84 6.47 -1.50
CA ALA A 73 -7.92 5.76 -0.81
C ALA A 73 -7.95 6.15 0.67
N GLY A 74 -9.09 5.97 1.30
CA GLY A 74 -9.32 6.27 2.71
C GLY A 74 -10.12 7.55 2.96
N ASP A 75 -10.66 7.67 4.17
CA ASP A 75 -11.47 8.82 4.61
C ASP A 75 -10.88 9.53 5.85
N GLY A 76 -9.70 9.11 6.30
CA GLY A 76 -9.08 9.58 7.54
C GLY A 76 -9.73 9.01 8.80
N ASN A 77 -10.76 8.17 8.66
CA ASN A 77 -11.47 7.56 9.78
C ASN A 77 -11.07 6.07 9.88
N ARG A 78 -10.69 5.65 11.07
CA ARG A 78 -10.24 4.27 11.36
C ARG A 78 -11.22 3.48 12.24
N LYS A 79 -12.46 3.96 12.39
CA LYS A 79 -13.43 3.37 13.32
C LYS A 79 -14.22 2.21 12.75
N SER A 80 -14.30 2.08 11.42
CA SER A 80 -15.05 1.00 10.77
C SER A 80 -14.50 0.71 9.38
N SER A 81 -14.47 -0.57 9.00
CA SER A 81 -14.13 -0.96 7.62
C SER A 81 -15.28 -0.64 6.67
N LYS A 82 -15.01 0.15 5.63
CA LYS A 82 -15.98 0.57 4.61
C LYS A 82 -15.37 0.48 3.21
N GLY A 83 -16.22 0.46 2.20
CA GLY A 83 -15.85 0.59 0.80
C GLY A 83 -15.41 -0.70 0.12
N ASP A 84 -15.52 -1.86 0.80
CA ASP A 84 -15.22 -3.14 0.19
C ASP A 84 -16.24 -3.52 -0.88
N GLY A 85 -15.72 -3.96 -2.03
CA GLY A 85 -16.51 -4.50 -3.13
C GLY A 85 -17.22 -3.46 -3.99
N VAL A 86 -17.18 -2.18 -3.64
CA VAL A 86 -17.83 -1.11 -4.41
C VAL A 86 -16.79 -0.42 -5.28
N PRO A 87 -16.90 -0.47 -6.62
CA PRO A 87 -16.01 0.28 -7.50
C PRO A 87 -16.36 1.78 -7.48
N GLY A 88 -15.38 2.61 -7.75
CA GLY A 88 -15.58 4.06 -7.88
C GLY A 88 -14.56 4.88 -7.09
N VAL A 89 -14.95 6.04 -6.64
CA VAL A 89 -14.07 6.95 -5.90
C VAL A 89 -13.80 6.38 -4.50
N LEU A 90 -12.55 6.00 -4.21
CA LEU A 90 -12.16 5.41 -2.93
C LEU A 90 -11.82 6.45 -1.86
N LEU A 91 -11.48 7.66 -2.25
CA LEU A 91 -11.21 8.74 -1.32
C LEU A 91 -12.51 9.24 -0.68
N GLY A 92 -12.58 9.22 0.64
CA GLY A 92 -13.76 9.58 1.42
C GLY A 92 -14.85 8.50 1.51
N THR A 93 -14.78 7.44 0.70
CA THR A 93 -15.79 6.35 0.68
C THR A 93 -15.29 5.03 1.22
N SER A 94 -13.98 4.84 1.26
CA SER A 94 -13.32 3.69 1.85
C SER A 94 -12.61 4.07 3.14
N THR A 95 -12.36 3.09 4.01
CA THR A 95 -11.53 3.27 5.19
C THR A 95 -10.25 2.46 5.08
N ILE A 96 -9.14 3.07 5.45
CA ILE A 96 -7.82 2.45 5.52
C ILE A 96 -7.34 2.51 6.96
N GLY A 97 -6.91 1.39 7.50
CA GLY A 97 -6.34 1.31 8.84
C GLY A 97 -4.84 1.56 8.86
N THR A 98 -4.13 0.74 9.62
CA THR A 98 -2.67 0.70 9.64
C THR A 98 -2.18 -0.29 8.60
N VAL A 99 -1.46 0.20 7.60
CA VAL A 99 -0.90 -0.62 6.53
C VAL A 99 0.55 -0.96 6.85
N ASN A 100 0.89 -2.23 7.07
CA ASN A 100 2.26 -2.65 7.41
C ASN A 100 3.04 -3.18 6.21
N GLY A 101 2.40 -3.90 5.31
CA GLY A 101 3.00 -4.42 4.09
C GLY A 101 2.17 -4.04 2.87
N ILE A 102 2.83 -3.78 1.75
CA ILE A 102 2.18 -3.43 0.49
C ILE A 102 2.97 -4.00 -0.69
N TRP A 103 2.27 -4.51 -1.69
CA TRP A 103 2.83 -5.06 -2.91
C TRP A 103 2.06 -4.59 -4.14
N CYS A 104 2.79 -4.17 -5.16
CA CYS A 104 2.25 -3.95 -6.50
C CYS A 104 2.41 -5.24 -7.31
N ALA A 105 1.32 -5.83 -7.73
CA ALA A 105 1.34 -7.02 -8.57
C ALA A 105 1.52 -6.65 -10.05
N LYS A 106 1.90 -7.62 -10.85
CA LYS A 106 2.19 -7.44 -12.28
C LYS A 106 0.95 -7.01 -13.09
N ASP A 107 -0.25 -7.37 -12.63
CA ASP A 107 -1.54 -6.93 -13.18
C ASP A 107 -1.90 -5.48 -12.82
N GLY A 108 -1.07 -4.80 -12.04
CA GLY A 108 -1.27 -3.43 -11.56
C GLY A 108 -2.11 -3.33 -10.28
N ALA A 109 -2.63 -4.43 -9.75
CA ALA A 109 -3.35 -4.39 -8.48
C ALA A 109 -2.40 -4.19 -7.30
N LEU A 110 -2.88 -3.49 -6.27
CA LEU A 110 -2.19 -3.35 -4.99
C LEU A 110 -2.75 -4.36 -4.01
N TYR A 111 -1.87 -5.07 -3.32
CA TYR A 111 -2.21 -5.92 -2.19
C TYR A 111 -1.58 -5.35 -0.94
N PHE A 112 -2.32 -5.27 0.15
CA PHE A 112 -1.79 -4.71 1.38
C PHE A 112 -2.38 -5.33 2.64
N CYS A 113 -1.56 -5.30 3.68
CA CYS A 113 -1.88 -5.77 5.03
C CYS A 113 -2.43 -4.63 5.87
N ASP A 114 -3.72 -4.65 6.17
CA ASP A 114 -4.38 -3.70 7.06
C ASP A 114 -4.55 -4.35 8.45
N ILE A 115 -3.63 -4.05 9.36
CA ILE A 115 -3.62 -4.69 10.68
C ILE A 115 -4.72 -4.15 11.60
N THR A 116 -5.21 -2.95 11.39
CA THR A 116 -6.31 -2.40 12.18
C THR A 116 -7.58 -3.24 12.01
N TYR A 117 -7.83 -3.69 10.78
CA TYR A 117 -9.00 -4.51 10.46
C TYR A 117 -8.69 -6.00 10.37
N GLN A 118 -7.44 -6.40 10.61
CA GLN A 118 -6.97 -7.78 10.52
C GLN A 118 -7.29 -8.42 9.17
N THR A 119 -7.03 -7.67 8.10
CA THR A 119 -7.37 -8.05 6.73
C THR A 119 -6.19 -7.93 5.78
N VAL A 120 -6.20 -8.78 4.76
CA VAL A 120 -5.45 -8.56 3.52
C VAL A 120 -6.41 -8.02 2.50
N ARG A 121 -6.07 -6.89 1.89
CA ARG A 121 -6.95 -6.18 0.96
C ARG A 121 -6.31 -6.07 -0.41
N LYS A 122 -7.13 -6.11 -1.46
CA LYS A 122 -6.76 -5.87 -2.85
C LYS A 122 -7.39 -4.56 -3.31
N LEU A 123 -6.61 -3.69 -3.94
CA LEU A 123 -7.09 -2.51 -4.65
C LEU A 123 -6.79 -2.69 -6.13
N THR A 124 -7.82 -2.97 -6.92
CA THR A 124 -7.74 -3.01 -8.37
C THR A 124 -7.92 -1.60 -8.91
N PRO A 125 -6.98 -1.06 -9.71
CA PRO A 125 -7.11 0.28 -10.24
C PRO A 125 -8.29 0.43 -11.20
N GLY A 126 -8.84 1.60 -11.31
CA GLY A 126 -9.82 1.95 -12.33
C GLY A 126 -9.20 2.18 -13.70
N ALA A 127 -10.00 2.70 -14.63
CA ALA A 127 -9.56 2.98 -15.99
C ALA A 127 -8.30 3.86 -16.02
N GLY A 128 -7.35 3.52 -16.89
CA GLY A 128 -6.07 4.23 -17.00
C GLY A 128 -5.13 4.02 -15.83
N GLY A 129 -5.37 3.02 -14.98
CA GLY A 129 -4.53 2.74 -13.82
C GLY A 129 -4.75 3.71 -12.65
N ASP A 130 -5.90 4.36 -12.58
CA ASP A 130 -6.26 5.31 -11.51
C ASP A 130 -6.69 4.56 -10.24
N TYR A 131 -5.81 4.49 -9.25
CA TYR A 131 -6.12 3.86 -7.97
C TYR A 131 -7.23 4.55 -7.19
N SER A 132 -7.41 5.85 -7.36
CA SER A 132 -8.45 6.60 -6.63
C SER A 132 -9.88 6.28 -7.08
N LYS A 133 -10.02 5.70 -8.27
CA LYS A 133 -11.29 5.26 -8.87
C LYS A 133 -11.37 3.75 -9.03
N GLY A 134 -10.62 3.04 -8.24
CA GLY A 134 -10.50 1.60 -8.29
C GLY A 134 -11.60 0.85 -7.54
N ARG A 135 -11.34 -0.42 -7.27
CA ARG A 135 -12.17 -1.28 -6.43
C ARG A 135 -11.32 -1.86 -5.30
N LEU A 136 -11.78 -1.66 -4.08
CA LEU A 136 -11.16 -2.19 -2.88
C LEU A 136 -11.91 -3.42 -2.41
N GLU A 137 -11.18 -4.50 -2.11
CA GLU A 137 -11.75 -5.79 -1.68
C GLU A 137 -10.95 -6.38 -0.53
N THR A 138 -11.63 -7.00 0.42
CA THR A 138 -11.00 -7.85 1.44
C THR A 138 -10.88 -9.26 0.89
N ILE A 139 -9.64 -9.76 0.76
CA ILE A 139 -9.36 -11.11 0.23
C ILE A 139 -9.06 -12.14 1.32
N ALA A 140 -8.68 -11.70 2.51
CA ALA A 140 -8.52 -12.55 3.69
C ALA A 140 -8.70 -11.73 4.97
N LYS A 141 -9.15 -12.40 6.05
CA LYS A 141 -9.41 -11.78 7.36
C LYS A 141 -9.19 -12.75 8.53
N GLY A 142 -9.22 -12.20 9.75
CA GLY A 142 -9.18 -13.00 10.98
C GLY A 142 -7.76 -13.39 11.42
N PHE A 143 -6.75 -12.62 11.03
CA PHE A 143 -5.38 -12.74 11.53
C PHE A 143 -4.66 -11.38 11.41
N TYR A 144 -3.50 -11.25 12.03
CA TYR A 144 -2.69 -10.02 11.99
C TYR A 144 -1.64 -10.10 10.87
N PRO A 145 -1.96 -9.67 9.63
CA PRO A 145 -1.01 -9.73 8.52
C PRO A 145 0.07 -8.66 8.69
N SER A 146 1.32 -9.01 8.39
CA SER A 146 2.47 -8.11 8.53
C SER A 146 3.03 -7.66 7.20
N ASP A 147 3.21 -8.59 6.25
CA ASP A 147 3.70 -8.29 4.91
C ASP A 147 3.05 -9.22 3.89
N VAL A 148 3.04 -8.80 2.64
CA VAL A 148 2.39 -9.50 1.53
C VAL A 148 3.27 -9.48 0.29
N VAL A 149 3.32 -10.61 -0.40
CA VAL A 149 3.97 -10.79 -1.71
C VAL A 149 3.04 -11.56 -2.62
N VAL A 150 2.98 -11.17 -3.88
CA VAL A 150 2.16 -11.84 -4.90
C VAL A 150 3.08 -12.49 -5.93
N SER A 151 2.76 -13.71 -6.36
CA SER A 151 3.50 -14.42 -7.41
C SER A 151 3.39 -13.69 -8.77
N GLU A 152 4.34 -13.95 -9.66
CA GLU A 152 4.40 -13.28 -10.97
C GLU A 152 3.16 -13.51 -11.84
N ASP A 153 2.55 -14.69 -11.72
CA ASP A 153 1.30 -15.06 -12.40
C ASP A 153 0.05 -14.49 -11.71
N CYS A 154 0.22 -13.77 -10.61
CA CYS A 154 -0.84 -13.21 -9.76
C CYS A 154 -1.80 -14.26 -9.18
N ALA A 155 -1.45 -15.56 -9.22
CA ALA A 155 -2.32 -16.65 -8.75
C ALA A 155 -2.14 -16.97 -7.28
N LYS A 156 -1.01 -16.59 -6.68
CA LYS A 156 -0.67 -16.91 -5.28
C LYS A 156 -0.27 -15.67 -4.51
N ILE A 157 -0.80 -15.56 -3.29
CA ILE A 157 -0.49 -14.48 -2.37
C ILE A 157 0.11 -15.11 -1.11
N PHE A 158 1.32 -14.71 -0.76
CA PHE A 158 1.98 -15.12 0.47
C PHE A 158 1.87 -13.98 1.48
N VAL A 159 1.38 -14.30 2.68
CA VAL A 159 1.17 -13.31 3.73
C VAL A 159 1.85 -13.77 5.01
N THR A 160 2.72 -12.95 5.56
CA THR A 160 3.30 -13.20 6.88
C THR A 160 2.38 -12.72 7.99
N SER A 161 2.35 -13.45 9.10
CA SER A 161 1.62 -13.06 10.32
C SER A 161 2.55 -13.11 11.51
N ALA A 162 2.84 -11.95 12.09
CA ALA A 162 3.77 -11.85 13.21
C ALA A 162 3.23 -12.51 14.49
N THR A 163 1.92 -12.42 14.74
CA THR A 163 1.30 -12.95 15.96
C THR A 163 1.14 -14.46 15.97
N SER A 164 1.00 -15.09 14.80
CA SER A 164 0.87 -16.55 14.67
C SER A 164 2.16 -17.22 14.20
N HIS A 165 3.22 -16.46 13.92
CA HIS A 165 4.51 -16.97 13.42
C HIS A 165 4.37 -17.88 12.20
N THR A 166 3.46 -17.48 11.26
CA THR A 166 3.12 -18.28 10.07
C THR A 166 3.27 -17.48 8.79
N ILE A 167 3.48 -18.21 7.70
CA ILE A 167 3.25 -17.71 6.34
C ILE A 167 1.99 -18.39 5.83
N ARG A 168 1.03 -17.60 5.39
CA ARG A 168 -0.22 -18.08 4.79
C ARG A 168 -0.16 -17.95 3.29
N LEU A 169 -0.61 -18.98 2.60
CA LEU A 169 -0.84 -18.99 1.16
C LEU A 169 -2.33 -18.76 0.90
N ILE A 170 -2.64 -17.80 0.04
CA ILE A 170 -3.97 -17.56 -0.51
C ILE A 170 -3.87 -17.80 -2.02
N GLU A 171 -4.68 -18.71 -2.54
CA GLU A 171 -4.79 -18.97 -3.97
C GLU A 171 -5.99 -18.22 -4.53
N ILE A 172 -5.78 -17.53 -5.64
CA ILE A 172 -6.83 -16.84 -6.38
C ILE A 172 -7.33 -17.82 -7.45
N ILE A 173 -8.55 -18.28 -7.28
CA ILE A 173 -9.23 -19.20 -8.20
C ILE A 173 -10.00 -18.39 -9.24
#